data_293811cd103d0fcfcaeae904004ed2b3
#
_entry.id   293811cd103d0fcfcaeae904004ed2b3
#
_cell.length_a   1.000
_cell.length_b   1.000
_cell.length_c   1.000
_cell.angle_alpha   90.00
_cell.angle_beta   90.00
_cell.angle_gamma   90.00
#
_symmetry.space_group_name_H-M   'P 1'
#
loop_
_entity.id
_entity.type
_entity.pdbx_description
1 polymer ?
#
loop_
_entity_poly.entity_id
_entity_poly.type
_entity_poly.pdbx_seq_one_letter_code
_entity_poly.pdbx_strand_id
1 'polypeptide(L)'
;MLSKKCFINKHHKTKALAVAFLAGFSTLGVAEGETQLLWGDTHLHTSFSPDAYFLGNRSVDPHGAYRYAQGLPIVNAATGARVRIDRPLDFLLIADHAEMMGVPYRLFRGDPELAGTKTGQRFIKMVKEGRGADVFAEFLGDINAKRATPEFNSDRIRHSIWQETTRLADQYYQPGKFTTLVGWEWTSTPGGRNLHRVVMSPLSGKLASGFIPFSALDDETPEGLWGWLDKTSKQYQTDFISIPHNSNISGGLMFDTVDSEGRPLTADYARSRMRWEPVVEATQIKGDSETHPLLSPSDEFADFETYRHLLSATAEGLAPVTAGDYIRSALLRGLSFEQSLGVNPYKFALIGSSDAHTGQGAAEEHNFAGKVSIYGKPESYDRPVSSTNTTTVNGWDFSASGLAAVWAKDNTREEIFAAFKRKEVYATTGTRIALRVYAGWDFDRSDRDAKEIAAVGYRKGIPMGGDLSAAPEGKSPSFLIQAVRDPEGAKLDRVQVVKGYLDESGKAREDVYNVAVSSERQLDKQGKTSKVANTVDIAQASYQNSVGEDEFVLLWSDPDFKAEQRAFYYVRVLEIPTPRHTLMDAVAMGKDHPQRLASTIQERAYSSPIWYTP
;
A
#
# COMPACT_ATOMS: atom_id res chain seq x y z
N MET A 1 -48.99 -57.63 49.67
CA MET A 1 -50.47 -57.84 49.62
C MET A 1 -50.97 -56.91 48.52
N LEU A 2 -51.33 -57.46 47.41
CA LEU A 2 -52.67 -57.53 46.83
C LEU A 2 -53.23 -56.13 46.51
N SER A 3 -53.73 -55.76 45.30
CA SER A 3 -54.25 -56.52 44.14
C SER A 3 -54.58 -55.50 43.07
N LYS A 4 -54.23 -55.77 41.83
CA LYS A 4 -55.08 -56.03 40.63
C LYS A 4 -56.31 -55.13 40.38
N LYS A 5 -56.43 -54.48 39.28
CA LYS A 5 -57.25 -54.67 38.07
C LYS A 5 -57.48 -53.34 37.39
N CYS A 6 -57.27 -53.10 36.19
CA CYS A 6 -57.72 -53.64 34.87
C CYS A 6 -58.85 -52.79 34.24
N PHE A 7 -58.66 -52.38 32.94
CA PHE A 7 -59.60 -51.99 31.86
C PHE A 7 -60.23 -50.58 31.96
N ILE A 8 -60.35 -49.74 30.94
CA ILE A 8 -60.75 -49.90 29.53
C ILE A 8 -60.40 -48.64 28.73
N ASN A 9 -60.09 -48.79 27.48
CA ASN A 9 -59.99 -47.89 26.35
C ASN A 9 -61.08 -46.84 26.22
N LYS A 10 -60.71 -45.57 25.89
CA LYS A 10 -61.51 -44.73 24.99
C LYS A 10 -60.61 -43.77 24.23
N HIS A 11 -60.63 -43.89 22.88
CA HIS A 11 -60.05 -42.96 21.94
C HIS A 11 -60.65 -41.57 22.04
N HIS A 12 -59.78 -40.57 22.25
CA HIS A 12 -60.10 -39.19 21.87
C HIS A 12 -58.97 -38.67 20.97
N LYS A 13 -59.35 -38.43 19.70
CA LYS A 13 -58.56 -37.73 18.71
C LYS A 13 -58.42 -36.26 19.13
N THR A 14 -57.25 -35.88 19.63
CA THR A 14 -56.90 -34.47 19.83
C THR A 14 -56.08 -34.04 18.61
N LYS A 15 -56.63 -33.11 17.82
CA LYS A 15 -55.94 -32.45 16.72
C LYS A 15 -54.87 -31.55 17.34
N ALA A 16 -53.61 -31.89 17.13
CA ALA A 16 -52.50 -31.00 17.42
C ALA A 16 -52.44 -29.90 16.35
N LEU A 17 -52.70 -28.68 16.75
CA LEU A 17 -52.48 -27.45 15.97
C LEU A 17 -50.97 -27.16 16.05
N ALA A 18 -50.23 -27.47 15.01
CA ALA A 18 -48.86 -27.05 14.83
C ALA A 18 -48.86 -25.55 14.45
N VAL A 19 -48.57 -24.69 15.42
CA VAL A 19 -48.23 -23.29 15.14
C VAL A 19 -46.79 -23.24 14.68
N ALA A 20 -46.58 -23.12 13.38
CA ALA A 20 -45.29 -22.85 12.80
C ALA A 20 -44.94 -21.37 13.12
N PHE A 21 -44.02 -21.16 14.06
CA PHE A 21 -43.33 -19.89 14.21
C PHE A 21 -42.35 -19.77 13.01
N LEU A 22 -42.78 -19.09 11.96
CA LEU A 22 -41.89 -18.51 10.97
C LEU A 22 -41.18 -17.33 11.65
N ALA A 23 -40.00 -17.61 12.20
CA ALA A 23 -39.02 -16.56 12.48
C ALA A 23 -38.53 -16.01 11.14
N GLY A 24 -39.20 -14.96 10.66
CA GLY A 24 -38.69 -14.15 9.58
C GLY A 24 -37.39 -13.48 10.01
N PHE A 25 -36.27 -14.09 9.73
CA PHE A 25 -35.02 -13.35 9.63
C PHE A 25 -35.18 -12.41 8.42
N SER A 26 -35.56 -11.18 8.70
CA SER A 26 -35.34 -10.07 7.78
C SER A 26 -33.82 -9.94 7.67
N THR A 27 -33.22 -10.58 6.69
CA THR A 27 -31.96 -10.12 6.16
C THR A 27 -32.27 -8.71 5.65
N LEU A 28 -31.91 -7.70 6.42
CA LEU A 28 -31.70 -6.36 5.90
C LEU A 28 -30.68 -6.55 4.77
N GLY A 29 -31.15 -6.67 3.54
CA GLY A 29 -30.31 -6.61 2.37
C GLY A 29 -29.61 -5.27 2.41
N VAL A 30 -28.31 -5.26 2.66
CA VAL A 30 -27.47 -4.10 2.42
C VAL A 30 -27.72 -3.71 0.97
N ALA A 31 -28.19 -2.48 0.74
CA ALA A 31 -28.47 -1.99 -0.60
C ALA A 31 -27.20 -2.17 -1.44
N GLU A 32 -27.35 -2.71 -2.66
CA GLU A 32 -26.23 -2.78 -3.61
C GLU A 32 -25.65 -1.36 -3.76
N GLY A 33 -24.40 -1.14 -3.24
CA GLY A 33 -23.72 0.15 -3.31
C GLY A 33 -23.26 0.76 -1.98
N GLU A 34 -23.68 0.26 -0.82
CA GLU A 34 -23.14 0.73 0.46
C GLU A 34 -21.75 0.14 0.72
N THR A 35 -20.71 0.97 0.52
CA THR A 35 -19.34 0.69 0.92
C THR A 35 -18.89 1.72 1.94
N GLN A 36 -18.13 1.29 2.94
CA GLN A 36 -17.43 2.15 3.90
C GLN A 36 -15.97 2.34 3.49
N LEU A 37 -15.43 3.50 3.85
CA LEU A 37 -14.02 3.79 3.65
C LEU A 37 -13.20 3.26 4.82
N LEU A 38 -12.24 2.41 4.52
CA LEU A 38 -11.32 1.83 5.51
C LEU A 38 -9.90 2.29 5.22
N TRP A 39 -9.17 2.60 6.30
CA TRP A 39 -7.80 3.08 6.27
C TRP A 39 -6.84 2.05 6.85
N GLY A 40 -5.79 1.72 6.14
CA GLY A 40 -4.84 0.74 6.63
C GLY A 40 -3.46 0.85 6.01
N ASP A 41 -2.61 -0.04 6.49
CA ASP A 41 -1.24 -0.22 6.02
C ASP A 41 -1.04 -1.68 5.63
N THR A 42 -0.59 -1.90 4.41
CA THR A 42 -0.32 -3.24 3.88
C THR A 42 1.15 -3.61 3.88
N HIS A 43 2.03 -2.75 4.46
CA HIS A 43 3.47 -2.92 4.35
C HIS A 43 4.18 -2.41 5.61
N LEU A 44 4.02 -3.12 6.71
CA LEU A 44 4.69 -2.80 7.97
C LEU A 44 5.66 -3.91 8.38
N HIS A 45 6.88 -3.53 8.76
CA HIS A 45 7.89 -4.44 9.30
C HIS A 45 8.00 -4.35 10.81
N THR A 46 8.27 -5.50 11.43
CA THR A 46 8.45 -5.64 12.86
C THR A 46 9.87 -6.11 13.18
N SER A 47 10.14 -6.43 14.45
CA SER A 47 11.41 -7.06 14.84
C SER A 47 11.61 -8.46 14.23
N PHE A 48 10.62 -9.00 13.50
CA PHE A 48 10.77 -10.26 12.78
C PHE A 48 11.44 -10.07 11.41
N SER A 49 11.47 -8.86 10.85
CA SER A 49 12.33 -8.54 9.71
C SER A 49 13.78 -8.45 10.16
N PRO A 50 14.73 -9.18 9.54
CA PRO A 50 16.12 -9.18 9.95
C PRO A 50 16.75 -7.80 9.98
N ASP A 51 16.55 -7.00 8.97
CA ASP A 51 17.07 -5.64 8.87
C ASP A 51 16.44 -4.70 9.90
N ALA A 52 15.12 -4.76 10.13
CA ALA A 52 14.47 -4.01 11.19
C ALA A 52 15.09 -4.33 12.56
N TYR A 53 15.35 -5.61 12.83
CA TYR A 53 15.97 -6.05 14.08
C TYR A 53 17.38 -5.48 14.24
N PHE A 54 18.25 -5.65 13.24
CA PHE A 54 19.63 -5.18 13.29
C PHE A 54 19.71 -3.64 13.27
N LEU A 55 18.77 -2.97 12.62
CA LEU A 55 18.66 -1.52 12.57
C LEU A 55 17.84 -0.94 13.74
N GLY A 56 17.76 -1.69 14.86
CA GLY A 56 17.40 -1.19 16.17
C GLY A 56 15.99 -1.53 16.65
N ASN A 57 15.10 -2.06 15.83
CA ASN A 57 13.80 -2.54 16.30
C ASN A 57 13.92 -3.93 16.94
N ARG A 58 14.40 -3.99 18.17
CA ARG A 58 14.59 -5.24 18.90
C ARG A 58 13.40 -5.65 19.77
N SER A 59 12.37 -4.81 19.88
CA SER A 59 11.31 -4.96 20.87
C SER A 59 9.89 -4.86 20.32
N VAL A 60 9.67 -4.15 19.22
CA VAL A 60 8.34 -4.05 18.61
C VAL A 60 8.17 -5.21 17.62
N ASP A 61 7.66 -6.32 18.13
CA ASP A 61 7.32 -7.53 17.38
C ASP A 61 5.89 -7.43 16.79
N PRO A 62 5.38 -8.44 16.08
CA PRO A 62 4.03 -8.41 15.54
C PRO A 62 2.94 -8.10 16.57
N HIS A 63 3.10 -8.57 17.81
CA HIS A 63 2.17 -8.24 18.91
C HIS A 63 2.17 -6.72 19.20
N GLY A 64 3.34 -6.11 19.32
CA GLY A 64 3.50 -4.67 19.53
C GLY A 64 2.93 -3.85 18.37
N ALA A 65 3.20 -4.26 17.14
CA ALA A 65 2.72 -3.58 15.93
C ALA A 65 1.19 -3.57 15.81
N TYR A 66 0.52 -4.71 16.03
CA TYR A 66 -0.94 -4.76 16.06
C TYR A 66 -1.55 -3.89 17.18
N ARG A 67 -0.91 -3.84 18.35
CA ARG A 67 -1.34 -2.96 19.44
C ARG A 67 -1.26 -1.50 19.05
N TYR A 68 -0.13 -1.10 18.44
CA TYR A 68 0.08 0.27 17.97
C TYR A 68 -0.98 0.68 16.95
N ALA A 69 -1.20 -0.13 15.92
CA ALA A 69 -2.20 0.13 14.88
C ALA A 69 -3.63 0.29 15.42
N GLN A 70 -3.97 -0.40 16.51
CA GLN A 70 -5.26 -0.27 17.21
C GLN A 70 -5.32 0.96 18.15
N GLY A 71 -4.33 1.83 18.19
CA GLY A 71 -4.27 2.98 19.10
C GLY A 71 -3.88 2.64 20.54
N LEU A 72 -3.41 1.41 20.81
CA LEU A 72 -2.92 1.01 22.11
C LEU A 72 -1.46 1.42 22.31
N PRO A 73 -1.06 1.84 23.51
CA PRO A 73 0.32 2.27 23.73
C PRO A 73 1.32 1.12 23.64
N ILE A 74 2.47 1.41 23.08
CA ILE A 74 3.67 0.57 23.04
C ILE A 74 4.89 1.35 23.55
N VAL A 75 6.03 0.66 23.68
CA VAL A 75 7.31 1.31 23.96
C VAL A 75 8.09 1.42 22.65
N ASN A 76 8.42 2.64 22.24
CA ASN A 76 9.25 2.90 21.07
C ASN A 76 10.66 2.32 21.26
N ALA A 77 11.13 1.51 20.32
CA ALA A 77 12.40 0.80 20.42
C ALA A 77 13.63 1.75 20.43
N ALA A 78 13.53 2.92 19.79
CA ALA A 78 14.62 3.88 19.68
C ALA A 78 14.76 4.76 20.92
N THR A 79 13.64 5.22 21.48
CA THR A 79 13.63 6.25 22.53
C THR A 79 13.31 5.70 23.92
N GLY A 80 12.69 4.51 24.01
CA GLY A 80 12.12 3.96 25.25
C GLY A 80 10.86 4.70 25.73
N ALA A 81 10.38 5.70 24.96
CA ALA A 81 9.17 6.42 25.28
C ALA A 81 7.91 5.58 25.06
N ARG A 82 6.86 5.85 25.84
CA ARG A 82 5.54 5.31 25.56
C ARG A 82 4.91 6.12 24.44
N VAL A 83 4.55 5.45 23.35
CA VAL A 83 3.95 6.06 22.15
C VAL A 83 2.67 5.32 21.76
N ARG A 84 1.82 5.98 21.03
CA ARG A 84 0.64 5.42 20.36
C ARG A 84 0.41 6.16 19.05
N ILE A 85 -0.26 5.52 18.11
CA ILE A 85 -0.75 6.19 16.90
C ILE A 85 -1.88 7.15 17.26
N ASP A 86 -1.95 8.29 16.61
CA ASP A 86 -2.98 9.30 16.88
C ASP A 86 -4.36 8.82 16.42
N ARG A 87 -4.44 8.30 15.22
CA ARG A 87 -5.65 7.75 14.63
C ARG A 87 -5.46 6.26 14.32
N PRO A 88 -6.17 5.36 15.02
CA PRO A 88 -6.11 3.93 14.75
C PRO A 88 -6.36 3.59 13.28
N LEU A 89 -5.75 2.50 12.82
CA LEU A 89 -6.03 1.92 11.52
C LEU A 89 -7.23 0.98 11.59
N ASP A 90 -7.93 0.81 10.46
CA ASP A 90 -9.02 -0.16 10.32
C ASP A 90 -8.49 -1.56 9.98
N PHE A 91 -7.35 -1.62 9.28
CA PHE A 91 -6.68 -2.87 8.97
C PHE A 91 -5.15 -2.72 8.91
N LEU A 92 -4.47 -3.86 9.09
CA LEU A 92 -3.00 -3.93 9.01
C LEU A 92 -2.57 -5.27 8.43
N LEU A 93 -1.57 -5.23 7.54
CA LEU A 93 -0.78 -6.38 7.15
C LEU A 93 0.66 -6.17 7.63
N ILE A 94 1.15 -7.09 8.46
CA ILE A 94 2.57 -7.16 8.79
C ILE A 94 3.26 -7.95 7.68
N ALA A 95 4.18 -7.28 6.98
CA ALA A 95 4.87 -7.77 5.79
C ALA A 95 6.36 -8.01 6.07
N ASP A 96 6.68 -8.67 7.19
CA ASP A 96 8.06 -9.01 7.50
C ASP A 96 8.71 -9.81 6.36
N HIS A 97 9.99 -9.53 6.05
CA HIS A 97 10.74 -10.21 5.01
C HIS A 97 10.73 -11.72 5.21
N ALA A 98 10.37 -12.51 4.18
CA ALA A 98 10.39 -13.97 4.24
C ALA A 98 11.80 -14.52 4.40
N GLU A 99 12.79 -13.79 3.91
CA GLU A 99 14.21 -14.11 3.98
C GLU A 99 14.69 -14.09 5.42
N MET A 100 14.77 -15.27 6.04
CA MET A 100 15.21 -15.45 7.43
C MET A 100 14.30 -14.77 8.48
N MET A 101 12.98 -14.66 8.20
CA MET A 101 11.96 -14.11 9.09
C MET A 101 12.14 -14.57 10.53
N GLY A 102 12.16 -13.63 11.48
CA GLY A 102 12.21 -13.87 12.92
C GLY A 102 13.48 -14.52 13.47
N VAL A 103 14.41 -14.93 12.61
CA VAL A 103 15.64 -15.63 13.05
C VAL A 103 16.49 -14.76 13.98
N PRO A 104 16.86 -13.50 13.64
CA PRO A 104 17.62 -12.66 14.59
C PRO A 104 16.87 -12.42 15.90
N TYR A 105 15.58 -12.14 15.83
CA TYR A 105 14.74 -11.93 17.01
C TYR A 105 14.77 -13.12 17.98
N ARG A 106 14.58 -14.35 17.48
CA ARG A 106 14.60 -15.57 18.28
C ARG A 106 16.00 -15.94 18.76
N LEU A 107 17.00 -15.85 17.88
CA LEU A 107 18.40 -16.17 18.19
C LEU A 107 18.91 -15.36 19.40
N PHE A 108 18.77 -14.03 19.35
CA PHE A 108 19.31 -13.16 20.39
C PHE A 108 18.44 -13.09 21.65
N ARG A 109 17.25 -13.71 21.62
CA ARG A 109 16.43 -13.98 22.80
C ARG A 109 16.68 -15.36 23.41
N GLY A 110 17.64 -16.11 22.84
CA GLY A 110 18.10 -17.37 23.42
C GLY A 110 17.23 -18.58 23.04
N ASP A 111 16.54 -18.55 21.90
CA ASP A 111 15.86 -19.73 21.38
C ASP A 111 16.85 -20.92 21.33
N PRO A 112 16.58 -22.05 22.03
CA PRO A 112 17.54 -23.13 22.17
C PRO A 112 17.93 -23.79 20.84
N GLU A 113 17.01 -23.80 19.86
CA GLU A 113 17.26 -24.38 18.56
C GLU A 113 18.26 -23.56 17.75
N LEU A 114 18.15 -22.24 17.79
CA LEU A 114 19.04 -21.31 17.07
C LEU A 114 20.34 -21.06 17.86
N ALA A 115 20.23 -20.75 19.15
CA ALA A 115 21.36 -20.44 20.02
C ALA A 115 22.26 -21.64 20.29
N GLY A 116 21.74 -22.87 20.18
CA GLY A 116 22.51 -24.10 20.33
C GLY A 116 23.39 -24.45 19.15
N THR A 117 23.18 -23.83 17.97
CA THR A 117 23.97 -24.08 16.77
C THR A 117 25.36 -23.45 16.87
N LYS A 118 26.32 -23.94 16.06
CA LYS A 118 27.69 -23.37 16.02
C LYS A 118 27.67 -21.91 15.55
N THR A 119 26.87 -21.62 14.51
CA THR A 119 26.74 -20.27 13.98
C THR A 119 26.02 -19.35 14.97
N GLY A 120 24.98 -19.82 15.64
CA GLY A 120 24.27 -19.07 16.67
C GLY A 120 25.16 -18.69 17.85
N GLN A 121 25.93 -19.64 18.39
CA GLN A 121 26.89 -19.37 19.46
C GLN A 121 27.95 -18.34 19.02
N ARG A 122 28.46 -18.44 17.80
CA ARG A 122 29.42 -17.49 17.22
C ARG A 122 28.80 -16.08 17.12
N PHE A 123 27.61 -15.95 16.57
CA PHE A 123 26.91 -14.66 16.44
C PHE A 123 26.60 -14.03 17.80
N ILE A 124 26.10 -14.82 18.76
CA ILE A 124 25.86 -14.34 20.13
C ILE A 124 27.15 -13.83 20.78
N LYS A 125 28.26 -14.53 20.58
CA LYS A 125 29.57 -14.09 21.06
C LYS A 125 30.00 -12.77 20.41
N MET A 126 29.92 -12.67 19.09
CA MET A 126 30.27 -11.45 18.35
C MET A 126 29.45 -10.24 18.81
N VAL A 127 28.13 -10.39 19.02
CA VAL A 127 27.28 -9.31 19.53
C VAL A 127 27.69 -8.90 20.95
N LYS A 128 28.02 -9.85 21.83
CA LYS A 128 28.55 -9.56 23.19
C LYS A 128 29.89 -8.81 23.16
N GLU A 129 30.69 -9.02 22.13
CA GLU A 129 31.96 -8.32 21.88
C GLU A 129 31.76 -6.94 21.20
N GLY A 130 30.52 -6.46 21.01
CA GLY A 130 30.23 -5.19 20.34
C GLY A 130 30.27 -5.25 18.80
N ARG A 131 30.40 -6.43 18.21
CA ARG A 131 30.52 -6.67 16.77
C ARG A 131 29.18 -6.98 16.08
N GLY A 132 28.10 -6.35 16.54
CA GLY A 132 26.76 -6.57 15.97
C GLY A 132 26.65 -6.14 14.51
N ALA A 133 27.38 -5.10 14.09
CA ALA A 133 27.44 -4.66 12.69
C ALA A 133 28.07 -5.73 11.77
N ASP A 134 29.13 -6.43 12.24
CA ASP A 134 29.76 -7.51 11.47
C ASP A 134 28.79 -8.68 11.28
N VAL A 135 28.01 -9.02 12.32
CA VAL A 135 26.98 -10.06 12.24
C VAL A 135 25.90 -9.66 11.22
N PHE A 136 25.45 -8.42 11.22
CA PHE A 136 24.48 -7.92 10.26
C PHE A 136 25.04 -7.98 8.83
N ALA A 137 26.27 -7.54 8.61
CA ALA A 137 26.91 -7.58 7.30
C ALA A 137 27.06 -9.03 6.78
N GLU A 138 27.44 -9.99 7.64
CA GLU A 138 27.51 -11.40 7.29
C GLU A 138 26.13 -11.97 6.95
N PHE A 139 25.11 -11.63 7.75
CA PHE A 139 23.74 -12.08 7.56
C PHE A 139 23.15 -11.58 6.23
N LEU A 140 23.31 -10.29 5.92
CA LEU A 140 22.90 -9.72 4.64
C LEU A 140 23.74 -10.27 3.47
N GLY A 141 25.04 -10.47 3.68
CA GLY A 141 25.93 -11.05 2.68
C GLY A 141 25.49 -12.46 2.28
N ASP A 142 25.05 -13.26 3.23
CA ASP A 142 24.53 -14.61 2.97
C ASP A 142 23.19 -14.57 2.23
N ILE A 143 22.25 -13.70 2.63
CA ILE A 143 20.97 -13.51 1.92
C ILE A 143 21.23 -13.07 0.46
N ASN A 144 22.05 -12.04 0.26
CA ASN A 144 22.37 -11.51 -1.08
C ASN A 144 23.10 -12.52 -1.97
N ALA A 145 23.92 -13.40 -1.37
CA ALA A 145 24.60 -14.48 -2.07
C ALA A 145 23.73 -15.75 -2.22
N LYS A 146 22.44 -15.69 -1.80
CA LYS A 146 21.51 -16.84 -1.79
C LYS A 146 22.05 -18.05 -1.02
N ARG A 147 22.85 -17.78 -0.03
CA ARG A 147 23.41 -18.77 0.89
C ARG A 147 22.71 -18.60 2.24
N ALA A 148 21.48 -19.07 2.35
CA ALA A 148 20.88 -19.15 3.67
C ALA A 148 21.69 -20.09 4.55
N THR A 149 22.08 -19.64 5.74
CA THR A 149 22.75 -20.50 6.73
C THR A 149 21.86 -21.72 7.02
N PRO A 150 22.26 -22.95 6.66
CA PRO A 150 21.37 -24.12 6.76
C PRO A 150 20.85 -24.35 8.19
N GLU A 151 21.66 -24.01 9.21
CA GLU A 151 21.29 -24.09 10.62
C GLU A 151 20.10 -23.18 10.99
N PHE A 152 19.84 -22.11 10.22
CA PHE A 152 18.81 -21.11 10.48
C PHE A 152 17.63 -21.17 9.51
N ASN A 153 17.80 -21.79 8.33
CA ASN A 153 16.83 -21.80 7.24
C ASN A 153 16.18 -23.16 7.02
N SER A 154 16.10 -24.02 8.05
CA SER A 154 15.37 -25.28 7.94
C SER A 154 13.86 -25.02 7.86
N ASP A 155 13.13 -25.88 7.12
CA ASP A 155 11.67 -25.80 7.03
C ASP A 155 10.99 -25.81 8.40
N ARG A 156 11.55 -26.53 9.38
CA ARG A 156 11.06 -26.55 10.75
C ARG A 156 11.13 -25.18 11.42
N ILE A 157 12.24 -24.46 11.27
CA ILE A 157 12.43 -23.11 11.83
C ILE A 157 11.51 -22.13 11.11
N ARG A 158 11.56 -22.09 9.77
CA ARG A 158 10.70 -21.25 8.94
C ARG A 158 9.22 -21.44 9.30
N HIS A 159 8.78 -22.68 9.37
CA HIS A 159 7.39 -23.02 9.68
C HIS A 159 6.99 -22.60 11.10
N SER A 160 7.85 -22.83 12.10
CA SER A 160 7.52 -22.47 13.49
C SER A 160 7.38 -20.95 13.68
N ILE A 161 8.20 -20.15 12.99
CA ILE A 161 8.10 -18.69 13.03
C ILE A 161 6.84 -18.23 12.29
N TRP A 162 6.56 -18.80 11.12
CA TRP A 162 5.36 -18.48 10.37
C TRP A 162 4.07 -18.83 11.12
N GLN A 163 4.04 -19.97 11.83
CA GLN A 163 2.93 -20.32 12.70
C GLN A 163 2.70 -19.30 13.82
N GLU A 164 3.77 -18.74 14.40
CA GLU A 164 3.65 -17.67 15.38
C GLU A 164 3.07 -16.39 14.76
N THR A 165 3.58 -15.97 13.60
CA THR A 165 3.11 -14.78 12.86
C THR A 165 1.62 -14.89 12.52
N THR A 166 1.20 -16.02 11.94
CA THR A 166 -0.19 -16.26 11.54
C THR A 166 -1.13 -16.40 12.74
N ARG A 167 -0.68 -17.00 13.83
CA ARG A 167 -1.43 -17.08 15.09
C ARG A 167 -1.66 -15.69 15.68
N LEU A 168 -0.67 -14.81 15.64
CA LEU A 168 -0.81 -13.43 16.12
C LEU A 168 -1.78 -12.65 15.23
N ALA A 169 -1.75 -12.84 13.90
CA ALA A 169 -2.74 -12.25 13.01
C ALA A 169 -4.17 -12.66 13.38
N ASP A 170 -4.44 -13.94 13.67
CA ASP A 170 -5.76 -14.39 14.14
C ASP A 170 -6.13 -13.84 15.51
N GLN A 171 -5.15 -13.74 16.42
CA GLN A 171 -5.37 -13.22 17.78
C GLN A 171 -5.85 -11.77 17.80
N TYR A 172 -5.38 -10.95 16.86
CA TYR A 172 -5.72 -9.53 16.76
C TYR A 172 -6.87 -9.24 15.80
N TYR A 173 -7.34 -10.22 15.05
CA TYR A 173 -8.45 -10.06 14.11
C TYR A 173 -9.77 -9.82 14.86
N GLN A 174 -10.39 -8.68 14.62
CA GLN A 174 -11.67 -8.27 15.18
C GLN A 174 -12.60 -7.82 14.04
N PRO A 175 -13.34 -8.77 13.39
CA PRO A 175 -14.22 -8.44 12.27
C PRO A 175 -15.16 -7.28 12.59
N GLY A 176 -15.31 -6.36 11.65
CA GLY A 176 -16.10 -5.14 11.79
C GLY A 176 -15.42 -4.02 12.59
N LYS A 177 -14.20 -4.24 13.12
CA LYS A 177 -13.49 -3.25 13.92
C LYS A 177 -12.03 -3.06 13.52
N PHE A 178 -11.27 -4.15 13.46
CA PHE A 178 -9.86 -4.14 13.07
C PHE A 178 -9.51 -5.44 12.36
N THR A 179 -9.13 -5.35 11.11
CA THR A 179 -8.76 -6.49 10.30
C THR A 179 -7.25 -6.65 10.20
N THR A 180 -6.77 -7.83 10.57
CA THR A 180 -5.39 -8.24 10.33
C THR A 180 -5.34 -9.13 9.10
N LEU A 181 -4.64 -8.72 8.06
CA LEU A 181 -4.40 -9.55 6.89
C LEU A 181 -3.20 -10.46 7.14
N VAL A 182 -3.16 -11.61 6.48
CA VAL A 182 -2.03 -12.54 6.55
C VAL A 182 -1.15 -12.35 5.32
N GLY A 183 0.14 -12.13 5.54
CA GLY A 183 1.07 -11.92 4.43
C GLY A 183 2.52 -11.81 4.87
N TRP A 184 3.38 -11.53 3.93
CA TRP A 184 4.82 -11.37 4.08
C TRP A 184 5.38 -10.56 2.92
N GLU A 185 6.65 -10.16 3.01
CA GLU A 185 7.37 -9.61 1.87
C GLU A 185 8.32 -10.64 1.25
N TRP A 186 8.22 -10.81 -0.06
CA TRP A 186 9.18 -11.47 -0.92
C TRP A 186 10.18 -10.43 -1.42
N THR A 187 11.47 -10.60 -1.05
CA THR A 187 12.47 -9.53 -1.11
C THR A 187 13.59 -9.84 -2.11
N SER A 188 13.28 -9.76 -3.40
CA SER A 188 14.28 -9.89 -4.44
C SER A 188 15.02 -8.58 -4.68
N THR A 189 16.36 -8.61 -4.63
CA THR A 189 17.21 -7.41 -4.74
C THR A 189 18.34 -7.61 -5.75
N PRO A 190 18.05 -7.86 -7.04
CA PRO A 190 19.06 -8.15 -8.05
C PRO A 190 19.99 -6.94 -8.28
N GLY A 191 21.27 -7.11 -7.91
CA GLY A 191 22.26 -6.03 -8.04
C GLY A 191 21.96 -4.77 -7.21
N GLY A 192 21.29 -4.91 -6.07
CA GLY A 192 20.91 -3.81 -5.19
C GLY A 192 19.65 -3.05 -5.61
N ARG A 193 18.95 -3.52 -6.64
CA ARG A 193 17.74 -2.92 -7.20
C ARG A 193 16.51 -3.52 -6.56
N ASN A 194 15.53 -2.69 -6.23
CA ASN A 194 14.31 -3.16 -5.57
C ASN A 194 13.38 -3.88 -6.57
N LEU A 195 13.15 -5.16 -6.31
CA LEU A 195 12.16 -5.96 -7.07
C LEU A 195 11.17 -6.66 -6.11
N HIS A 196 10.92 -6.06 -4.97
CA HIS A 196 10.16 -6.60 -3.85
C HIS A 196 8.65 -6.66 -4.11
N ARG A 197 7.95 -7.59 -3.43
CA ARG A 197 6.50 -7.70 -3.42
C ARG A 197 6.00 -8.02 -2.02
N VAL A 198 5.01 -7.28 -1.56
CA VAL A 198 4.19 -7.74 -0.43
C VAL A 198 3.19 -8.77 -0.94
N VAL A 199 3.16 -9.94 -0.33
CA VAL A 199 2.17 -10.98 -0.64
C VAL A 199 1.10 -10.99 0.44
N MET A 200 -0.16 -10.92 0.02
CA MET A 200 -1.33 -10.86 0.89
C MET A 200 -2.33 -11.97 0.57
N SER A 201 -2.96 -12.54 1.60
CA SER A 201 -4.02 -13.55 1.48
C SER A 201 -5.19 -13.24 2.43
N PRO A 202 -6.44 -13.57 2.07
CA PRO A 202 -7.60 -13.46 2.95
C PRO A 202 -7.71 -14.61 3.95
N LEU A 203 -6.80 -15.59 3.93
CA LEU A 203 -6.84 -16.77 4.79
C LEU A 203 -6.82 -16.41 6.28
N SER A 204 -7.50 -17.24 7.08
CA SER A 204 -7.25 -17.26 8.51
C SER A 204 -5.81 -17.70 8.80
N GLY A 205 -5.23 -17.23 9.90
CA GLY A 205 -3.89 -17.64 10.31
C GLY A 205 -3.77 -19.15 10.50
N LYS A 206 -4.84 -19.81 10.95
CA LYS A 206 -4.90 -21.28 11.08
C LYS A 206 -4.70 -21.96 9.72
N LEU A 207 -5.33 -21.49 8.66
CA LEU A 207 -5.17 -22.07 7.32
C LEU A 207 -3.82 -21.70 6.71
N ALA A 208 -3.42 -20.45 6.83
CA ALA A 208 -2.15 -19.95 6.32
C ALA A 208 -0.93 -20.60 7.00
N SER A 209 -1.06 -21.07 8.24
CA SER A 209 0.00 -21.82 8.92
C SER A 209 0.33 -23.16 8.27
N GLY A 210 -0.43 -23.61 7.27
CA GLY A 210 -0.20 -24.86 6.55
C GLY A 210 0.89 -24.80 5.47
N PHE A 211 1.36 -23.61 5.09
CA PHE A 211 2.47 -23.42 4.14
C PHE A 211 3.61 -22.61 4.78
N ILE A 212 4.73 -22.55 4.09
CA ILE A 212 5.87 -21.67 4.43
C ILE A 212 5.89 -20.54 3.41
N PRO A 213 6.07 -19.26 3.83
CA PRO A 213 6.24 -18.13 2.91
C PRO A 213 7.33 -18.38 1.88
N PHE A 214 7.03 -18.13 0.61
CA PHE A 214 8.00 -18.19 -0.45
C PHE A 214 8.91 -16.96 -0.38
N SER A 215 10.22 -17.19 -0.50
CA SER A 215 11.25 -16.17 -0.35
C SER A 215 12.09 -16.04 -1.61
N ALA A 216 12.81 -14.95 -1.76
CA ALA A 216 13.81 -14.80 -2.83
C ALA A 216 15.00 -15.75 -2.68
N LEU A 217 15.16 -16.44 -1.52
CA LEU A 217 16.09 -17.56 -1.35
C LEU A 217 15.61 -18.84 -2.05
N ASP A 218 14.29 -18.98 -2.26
CA ASP A 218 13.68 -20.08 -2.99
C ASP A 218 13.74 -19.81 -4.51
N ASP A 219 13.35 -18.59 -4.95
CA ASP A 219 13.51 -18.09 -6.33
C ASP A 219 13.45 -16.55 -6.31
N GLU A 220 14.37 -15.88 -7.01
CA GLU A 220 14.43 -14.41 -7.05
C GLU A 220 13.65 -13.77 -8.21
N THR A 221 12.99 -14.58 -9.03
CA THR A 221 12.23 -14.08 -10.19
C THR A 221 10.75 -13.89 -9.84
N PRO A 222 10.09 -12.85 -10.36
CA PRO A 222 8.64 -12.69 -10.20
C PRO A 222 7.84 -13.89 -10.72
N GLU A 223 8.30 -14.50 -11.81
CA GLU A 223 7.67 -15.68 -12.43
C GLU A 223 7.73 -16.89 -11.49
N GLY A 224 8.82 -17.07 -10.75
CA GLY A 224 8.95 -18.10 -9.72
C GLY A 224 7.96 -17.88 -8.58
N LEU A 225 7.85 -16.62 -8.10
CA LEU A 225 6.84 -16.25 -7.11
C LEU A 225 5.42 -16.56 -7.62
N TRP A 226 5.06 -16.11 -8.83
CA TRP A 226 3.71 -16.36 -9.39
C TRP A 226 3.41 -17.85 -9.58
N GLY A 227 4.42 -18.63 -9.96
CA GLY A 227 4.31 -20.10 -10.05
C GLY A 227 4.00 -20.73 -8.69
N TRP A 228 4.64 -20.26 -7.63
CA TRP A 228 4.36 -20.70 -6.26
C TRP A 228 2.96 -20.28 -5.81
N LEU A 229 2.55 -19.04 -6.09
CA LEU A 229 1.21 -18.53 -5.79
C LEU A 229 0.11 -19.38 -6.49
N ASP A 230 0.31 -19.72 -7.77
CA ASP A 230 -0.63 -20.55 -8.54
C ASP A 230 -0.77 -21.95 -7.93
N LYS A 231 0.34 -22.58 -7.58
CA LYS A 231 0.33 -23.92 -6.96
C LYS A 231 -0.34 -23.87 -5.58
N THR A 232 0.03 -22.91 -4.75
CA THR A 232 -0.44 -22.80 -3.36
C THR A 232 -1.91 -22.39 -3.30
N SER A 233 -2.36 -21.48 -4.18
CA SER A 233 -3.77 -21.11 -4.26
C SER A 233 -4.68 -22.29 -4.57
N LYS A 234 -4.28 -23.17 -5.49
CA LYS A 234 -5.01 -24.40 -5.83
C LYS A 234 -5.03 -25.39 -4.66
N GLN A 235 -3.88 -25.55 -3.98
CA GLN A 235 -3.75 -26.48 -2.85
C GLN A 235 -4.62 -26.10 -1.66
N TYR A 236 -4.68 -24.79 -1.33
CA TYR A 236 -5.40 -24.28 -0.17
C TYR A 236 -6.77 -23.69 -0.51
N GLN A 237 -7.20 -23.77 -1.78
CA GLN A 237 -8.47 -23.21 -2.28
C GLN A 237 -8.65 -21.74 -1.87
N THR A 238 -7.61 -20.96 -2.07
CA THR A 238 -7.54 -19.53 -1.71
C THR A 238 -7.05 -18.67 -2.86
N ASP A 239 -6.90 -17.39 -2.60
CA ASP A 239 -6.31 -16.45 -3.52
C ASP A 239 -5.19 -15.65 -2.84
N PHE A 240 -4.34 -15.04 -3.66
CA PHE A 240 -3.27 -14.14 -3.24
C PHE A 240 -3.28 -12.86 -4.07
N ILE A 241 -2.73 -11.82 -3.49
CA ILE A 241 -2.32 -10.60 -4.18
C ILE A 241 -0.85 -10.39 -3.86
N SER A 242 -0.05 -10.12 -4.89
CA SER A 242 1.35 -9.74 -4.81
C SER A 242 1.43 -8.25 -5.20
N ILE A 243 1.99 -7.41 -4.32
CA ILE A 243 1.97 -5.95 -4.44
C ILE A 243 3.39 -5.45 -4.69
N PRO A 244 3.77 -5.11 -5.94
CA PRO A 244 5.04 -4.46 -6.23
C PRO A 244 5.14 -3.12 -5.53
N HIS A 245 6.33 -2.79 -5.03
CA HIS A 245 6.57 -1.52 -4.35
C HIS A 245 7.99 -1.00 -4.58
N ASN A 246 8.22 0.28 -4.27
CA ASN A 246 9.49 0.97 -4.52
C ASN A 246 10.02 0.78 -5.94
N SER A 247 9.14 0.88 -6.91
CA SER A 247 9.54 0.81 -8.30
C SER A 247 10.54 1.92 -8.67
N ASN A 248 10.45 3.09 -8.01
CA ASN A 248 11.36 4.24 -8.16
C ASN A 248 12.85 3.91 -7.95
N ILE A 249 13.18 2.80 -7.30
CA ILE A 249 14.55 2.31 -7.07
C ILE A 249 14.77 0.91 -7.62
N SER A 250 13.97 0.49 -8.60
CA SER A 250 14.12 -0.81 -9.28
C SER A 250 15.17 -0.79 -10.40
N GLY A 251 15.64 0.39 -10.80
CA GLY A 251 16.54 0.53 -11.95
C GLY A 251 15.91 0.05 -13.26
N GLY A 252 14.59 0.24 -13.39
CA GLY A 252 13.79 -0.12 -14.55
C GLY A 252 13.22 -1.54 -14.55
N LEU A 253 13.62 -2.39 -13.61
CA LEU A 253 13.23 -3.81 -13.58
C LEU A 253 11.76 -4.03 -13.23
N MET A 254 11.16 -3.14 -12.41
CA MET A 254 9.80 -3.35 -11.93
C MET A 254 8.77 -3.38 -13.07
N PHE A 255 8.92 -2.48 -14.02
CA PHE A 255 8.00 -2.35 -15.16
C PHE A 255 8.75 -2.47 -16.50
N ASP A 256 9.62 -3.49 -16.61
CA ASP A 256 10.41 -3.71 -17.81
C ASP A 256 9.55 -4.18 -19.00
N THR A 257 10.13 -4.15 -20.19
CA THR A 257 9.54 -4.66 -21.43
C THR A 257 9.96 -6.08 -21.77
N VAL A 258 10.79 -6.66 -20.90
CA VAL A 258 11.27 -8.05 -20.98
C VAL A 258 11.00 -8.79 -19.67
N ASP A 259 10.99 -10.12 -19.73
CA ASP A 259 10.89 -11.00 -18.57
C ASP A 259 12.26 -11.15 -17.86
N SER A 260 12.31 -11.92 -16.78
CA SER A 260 13.54 -12.14 -15.99
C SER A 260 14.67 -12.83 -16.77
N GLU A 261 14.39 -13.45 -17.92
CA GLU A 261 15.38 -14.04 -18.83
C GLU A 261 15.79 -13.10 -19.98
N GLY A 262 15.28 -11.86 -20.00
CA GLY A 262 15.55 -10.86 -21.04
C GLY A 262 14.75 -11.07 -22.34
N ARG A 263 13.71 -11.91 -22.34
CA ARG A 263 12.84 -12.14 -23.50
C ARG A 263 11.69 -11.12 -23.53
N PRO A 264 11.23 -10.68 -24.69
CA PRO A 264 10.07 -9.79 -24.79
C PRO A 264 8.85 -10.37 -24.07
N LEU A 265 8.08 -9.51 -23.39
CA LEU A 265 6.87 -9.93 -22.68
C LEU A 265 5.87 -10.58 -23.65
N THR A 266 5.20 -11.62 -23.17
CA THR A 266 4.16 -12.36 -23.91
C THR A 266 2.77 -12.08 -23.31
N ALA A 267 1.72 -12.44 -24.05
CA ALA A 267 0.35 -12.36 -23.53
C ALA A 267 0.14 -13.27 -22.30
N ASP A 268 0.82 -14.41 -22.21
CA ASP A 268 0.75 -15.30 -21.05
C ASP A 268 1.44 -14.68 -19.82
N TYR A 269 2.60 -14.06 -20.00
CA TYR A 269 3.25 -13.28 -18.95
C TYR A 269 2.32 -12.17 -18.45
N ALA A 270 1.75 -11.38 -19.37
CA ALA A 270 0.85 -10.28 -19.01
C ALA A 270 -0.39 -10.77 -18.23
N ARG A 271 -1.00 -11.90 -18.64
CA ARG A 271 -2.11 -12.50 -17.90
C ARG A 271 -1.69 -12.99 -16.51
N SER A 272 -0.53 -13.64 -16.39
CA SER A 272 -0.01 -14.11 -15.12
C SER A 272 0.26 -12.95 -14.18
N ARG A 273 0.91 -11.90 -14.67
CA ARG A 273 1.17 -10.70 -13.89
C ARG A 273 -0.12 -10.07 -13.36
N MET A 274 -1.09 -9.81 -14.24
CA MET A 274 -2.38 -9.21 -13.84
C MET A 274 -3.20 -10.07 -12.89
N ARG A 275 -3.02 -11.39 -12.95
CA ARG A 275 -3.66 -12.33 -12.02
C ARG A 275 -3.15 -12.13 -10.58
N TRP A 276 -1.84 -11.92 -10.42
CA TRP A 276 -1.17 -11.87 -9.13
C TRP A 276 -0.81 -10.47 -8.66
N GLU A 277 -0.61 -9.51 -9.58
CA GLU A 277 -0.24 -8.12 -9.28
C GLU A 277 -1.33 -7.12 -9.73
N PRO A 278 -2.59 -7.23 -9.25
CA PRO A 278 -3.66 -6.28 -9.63
C PRO A 278 -3.51 -4.91 -8.96
N VAL A 279 -2.57 -4.74 -8.05
CA VAL A 279 -2.35 -3.53 -7.24
C VAL A 279 -0.85 -3.24 -7.18
N VAL A 280 -0.49 -1.96 -7.13
CA VAL A 280 0.88 -1.46 -6.92
C VAL A 280 0.89 -0.40 -5.83
N GLU A 281 1.97 -0.36 -5.07
CA GLU A 281 2.20 0.69 -4.07
C GLU A 281 2.83 1.91 -4.74
N ALA A 282 2.11 3.04 -4.69
CA ALA A 282 2.52 4.29 -5.35
C ALA A 282 3.42 5.15 -4.46
N THR A 283 3.21 5.10 -3.14
CA THR A 283 3.94 5.96 -2.20
C THR A 283 4.18 5.23 -0.89
N GLN A 284 5.34 5.45 -0.30
CA GLN A 284 5.75 4.93 0.99
C GLN A 284 6.98 5.69 1.51
N ILE A 285 7.56 5.27 2.63
CA ILE A 285 8.66 5.97 3.31
C ILE A 285 9.93 6.17 2.45
N LYS A 286 10.18 5.30 1.44
CA LYS A 286 11.26 5.46 0.46
C LYS A 286 10.79 6.24 -0.79
N GLY A 287 9.89 7.20 -0.61
CA GLY A 287 9.44 8.16 -1.61
C GLY A 287 8.25 7.71 -2.45
N ASP A 288 7.92 8.55 -3.40
CA ASP A 288 6.79 8.39 -4.33
C ASP A 288 7.25 7.76 -5.64
N SER A 289 6.46 6.82 -6.15
CA SER A 289 6.69 6.10 -7.41
C SER A 289 5.66 6.47 -8.50
N GLU A 290 4.78 7.47 -8.26
CA GLU A 290 3.74 7.83 -9.22
C GLU A 290 4.36 8.31 -10.54
N THR A 291 5.20 9.35 -10.48
CA THR A 291 5.94 9.85 -11.65
C THR A 291 7.22 10.61 -11.23
N HIS A 292 7.96 11.11 -12.21
CA HIS A 292 9.18 11.90 -12.01
C HIS A 292 9.25 13.04 -13.02
N PRO A 293 9.80 14.24 -12.67
CA PRO A 293 9.89 15.39 -13.58
C PRO A 293 10.57 15.12 -14.92
N LEU A 294 11.55 14.21 -14.96
CA LEU A 294 12.22 13.82 -16.21
C LEU A 294 11.34 12.98 -17.14
N LEU A 295 10.28 12.35 -16.62
CA LEU A 295 9.34 11.51 -17.39
C LEU A 295 8.05 12.27 -17.71
N SER A 296 7.65 13.18 -16.84
CA SER A 296 6.45 14.03 -16.94
C SER A 296 6.82 15.51 -16.82
N PRO A 297 7.59 16.09 -17.75
CA PRO A 297 8.15 17.44 -17.62
C PRO A 297 7.12 18.57 -17.69
N SER A 298 5.91 18.29 -18.17
CA SER A 298 4.79 19.25 -18.21
C SER A 298 3.92 19.22 -16.96
N ASP A 299 4.10 18.26 -16.07
CA ASP A 299 3.35 18.14 -14.81
C ASP A 299 4.02 18.94 -13.69
N GLU A 300 3.39 20.03 -13.25
CA GLU A 300 3.91 20.91 -12.19
C GLU A 300 4.05 20.22 -10.81
N PHE A 301 3.42 19.05 -10.62
CA PHE A 301 3.44 18.27 -9.38
C PHE A 301 4.16 16.92 -9.51
N ALA A 302 4.93 16.73 -10.57
CA ALA A 302 5.72 15.51 -10.76
C ALA A 302 6.89 15.38 -9.77
N ASP A 303 7.40 16.50 -9.24
CA ASP A 303 8.47 16.50 -8.24
C ASP A 303 7.85 16.41 -6.83
N PHE A 304 7.67 15.18 -6.36
CA PHE A 304 7.10 14.93 -5.05
C PHE A 304 7.84 13.78 -4.37
N GLU A 305 8.38 14.05 -3.17
CA GLU A 305 9.08 13.08 -2.32
C GLU A 305 10.01 12.13 -3.11
N THR A 306 10.80 12.70 -4.01
CA THR A 306 11.69 11.93 -4.90
C THR A 306 12.81 11.26 -4.12
N TYR A 307 12.83 9.92 -4.12
CA TYR A 307 13.86 9.09 -3.48
C TYR A 307 14.51 8.17 -4.53
N ARG A 308 15.84 8.12 -4.59
CA ARG A 308 16.59 7.39 -5.63
C ARG A 308 17.76 6.57 -5.11
N HIS A 309 17.89 6.39 -3.80
CA HIS A 309 19.00 5.65 -3.23
C HIS A 309 18.76 4.14 -3.34
N LEU A 310 19.68 3.43 -4.00
CA LEU A 310 19.63 1.97 -4.12
C LEU A 310 19.84 1.29 -2.75
N LEU A 311 19.31 0.07 -2.60
CA LEU A 311 19.29 -0.64 -1.31
C LEU A 311 20.63 -1.27 -0.93
N SER A 312 21.57 -1.41 -1.87
CA SER A 312 22.86 -2.05 -1.63
C SER A 312 23.97 -1.03 -1.35
N ALA A 313 24.73 -1.25 -0.29
CA ALA A 313 25.94 -0.50 0.01
C ALA A 313 27.04 -0.64 -1.06
N THR A 314 26.95 -1.67 -1.91
CA THR A 314 27.88 -1.90 -3.04
C THR A 314 27.39 -1.32 -4.36
N ALA A 315 26.10 -0.88 -4.43
CA ALA A 315 25.59 -0.20 -5.61
C ALA A 315 26.14 1.22 -5.65
N GLU A 316 26.77 1.58 -6.75
CA GLU A 316 27.30 2.93 -6.94
C GLU A 316 26.18 3.87 -7.40
N GLY A 317 26.00 4.97 -6.65
CA GLY A 317 25.19 6.10 -7.07
C GLY A 317 23.69 6.01 -6.78
N LEU A 318 22.97 6.90 -7.44
CA LEU A 318 21.51 6.97 -7.42
C LEU A 318 20.93 6.05 -8.51
N ALA A 319 19.75 5.50 -8.24
CA ALA A 319 18.99 4.79 -9.28
C ALA A 319 18.79 5.68 -10.51
N PRO A 320 18.99 5.16 -11.73
CA PRO A 320 18.64 5.91 -12.94
C PRO A 320 17.13 6.17 -12.97
N VAL A 321 16.70 7.26 -13.57
CA VAL A 321 15.29 7.52 -13.81
C VAL A 321 14.90 6.95 -15.15
N THR A 322 14.16 5.87 -15.14
CA THR A 322 13.69 5.22 -16.37
C THR A 322 12.18 5.06 -16.37
N ALA A 323 11.59 4.86 -17.55
CA ALA A 323 10.15 4.57 -17.65
C ALA A 323 9.75 3.21 -17.03
N GLY A 324 10.70 2.36 -16.67
CA GLY A 324 10.46 1.11 -15.93
C GLY A 324 10.42 1.28 -14.42
N ASP A 325 10.68 2.49 -13.91
CA ASP A 325 10.72 2.78 -12.48
C ASP A 325 9.44 3.44 -11.95
N TYR A 326 8.61 4.03 -12.82
CA TYR A 326 7.50 4.86 -12.39
C TYR A 326 6.16 4.37 -12.94
N ILE A 327 5.14 4.44 -12.09
CA ILE A 327 3.80 3.87 -12.30
C ILE A 327 3.12 4.49 -13.52
N ARG A 328 3.09 5.83 -13.65
CA ARG A 328 2.45 6.49 -14.81
C ARG A 328 3.06 6.02 -16.14
N SER A 329 4.37 5.89 -16.19
CA SER A 329 5.07 5.34 -17.35
C SER A 329 4.73 3.87 -17.61
N ALA A 330 4.53 3.07 -16.53
CA ALA A 330 4.09 1.68 -16.66
C ALA A 330 2.65 1.59 -17.21
N LEU A 331 1.73 2.44 -16.72
CA LEU A 331 0.36 2.51 -17.23
C LEU A 331 0.37 2.85 -18.76
N LEU A 332 1.19 3.80 -19.17
CA LEU A 332 1.38 4.17 -20.59
C LEU A 332 1.95 2.99 -21.41
N ARG A 333 2.96 2.29 -20.91
CA ARG A 333 3.47 1.04 -21.53
C ARG A 333 2.39 -0.02 -21.63
N GLY A 334 1.53 -0.11 -20.58
CA GLY A 334 0.41 -1.04 -20.55
C GLY A 334 -0.56 -0.88 -21.71
N LEU A 335 -0.88 0.37 -22.11
CA LEU A 335 -1.71 0.65 -23.29
C LEU A 335 -1.05 0.10 -24.58
N SER A 336 0.26 0.29 -24.72
CA SER A 336 1.02 -0.22 -25.88
C SER A 336 1.08 -1.75 -25.92
N PHE A 337 1.23 -2.39 -24.74
CA PHE A 337 1.16 -3.85 -24.63
C PHE A 337 -0.24 -4.38 -24.93
N GLU A 338 -1.30 -3.70 -24.46
CA GLU A 338 -2.66 -4.10 -24.78
C GLU A 338 -2.93 -4.04 -26.28
N GLN A 339 -2.39 -3.03 -26.98
CA GLN A 339 -2.49 -2.93 -28.44
C GLN A 339 -1.74 -4.07 -29.16
N SER A 340 -0.55 -4.45 -28.69
CA SER A 340 0.31 -5.42 -29.36
C SER A 340 0.06 -6.87 -28.94
N LEU A 341 -0.27 -7.13 -27.66
CA LEU A 341 -0.45 -8.47 -27.09
C LEU A 341 -1.91 -8.83 -26.84
N GLY A 342 -2.84 -7.84 -26.91
CA GLY A 342 -4.24 -8.01 -26.52
C GLY A 342 -4.46 -8.08 -25.00
N VAL A 343 -3.41 -7.88 -24.20
CA VAL A 343 -3.45 -7.90 -22.72
C VAL A 343 -2.50 -6.85 -22.17
N ASN A 344 -2.97 -6.08 -21.18
CA ASN A 344 -2.19 -5.07 -20.49
C ASN A 344 -1.55 -5.65 -19.22
N PRO A 345 -0.21 -5.76 -19.11
CA PRO A 345 0.47 -6.29 -17.91
C PRO A 345 0.51 -5.30 -16.75
N TYR A 346 0.09 -4.05 -16.94
CA TYR A 346 0.20 -2.95 -15.98
C TYR A 346 -1.16 -2.30 -15.67
N LYS A 347 -2.25 -3.06 -15.73
CA LYS A 347 -3.61 -2.61 -15.46
C LYS A 347 -3.96 -2.73 -13.96
N PHE A 348 -3.15 -2.11 -13.12
CA PHE A 348 -3.23 -2.22 -11.66
C PHE A 348 -3.90 -1.02 -11.00
N ALA A 349 -4.35 -1.23 -9.75
CA ALA A 349 -4.79 -0.20 -8.83
C ALA A 349 -3.59 0.43 -8.09
N LEU A 350 -3.81 1.59 -7.47
CA LEU A 350 -2.81 2.32 -6.70
C LEU A 350 -3.15 2.28 -5.20
N ILE A 351 -2.15 2.06 -4.35
CA ILE A 351 -2.26 2.21 -2.89
C ILE A 351 -1.02 2.93 -2.34
N GLY A 352 -1.13 3.45 -1.11
CA GLY A 352 0.01 3.84 -0.29
C GLY A 352 0.19 2.86 0.87
N SER A 353 1.38 2.82 1.44
CA SER A 353 1.70 2.03 2.64
C SER A 353 2.89 2.64 3.38
N SER A 354 3.28 2.07 4.54
CA SER A 354 4.37 2.66 5.31
C SER A 354 5.76 2.16 4.93
N ASP A 355 5.96 0.87 4.79
CA ASP A 355 7.27 0.22 4.74
C ASP A 355 8.15 0.63 5.94
N ALA A 356 7.53 0.97 7.06
CA ALA A 356 8.23 1.35 8.27
C ALA A 356 8.82 0.13 8.97
N HIS A 357 10.09 0.23 9.40
CA HIS A 357 10.82 -0.86 10.07
C HIS A 357 10.87 -0.66 11.59
N THR A 358 10.10 0.28 12.10
CA THR A 358 10.00 0.57 13.54
C THR A 358 8.90 -0.23 14.25
N GLY A 359 8.05 -0.94 13.47
CA GLY A 359 6.81 -1.54 13.97
C GLY A 359 5.70 -0.51 14.24
N GLN A 360 5.88 0.74 13.81
CA GLN A 360 4.98 1.86 13.99
C GLN A 360 4.57 2.39 12.62
N GLY A 361 3.46 1.90 12.08
CA GLY A 361 2.91 2.33 10.79
C GLY A 361 2.16 3.65 10.93
N ALA A 362 2.87 4.75 11.19
CA ALA A 362 2.33 6.10 11.18
C ALA A 362 2.72 6.78 9.88
N ALA A 363 1.78 7.46 9.25
CA ALA A 363 1.97 8.12 7.96
C ALA A 363 1.82 9.65 8.02
N GLU A 364 1.46 10.19 9.17
CA GLU A 364 1.30 11.62 9.37
C GLU A 364 2.65 12.30 9.59
N GLU A 365 2.88 13.47 8.97
CA GLU A 365 4.11 14.27 9.08
C GLU A 365 4.49 14.57 10.54
N HIS A 366 3.52 14.90 11.37
CA HIS A 366 3.75 15.24 12.79
C HIS A 366 4.02 14.02 13.68
N ASN A 367 3.77 12.81 13.19
CA ASN A 367 3.96 11.54 13.92
C ASN A 367 4.99 10.62 13.25
N PHE A 368 5.87 11.18 12.43
CA PHE A 368 6.89 10.41 11.72
C PHE A 368 7.87 9.75 12.69
N ALA A 369 7.91 8.41 12.67
CA ALA A 369 8.74 7.61 13.59
C ALA A 369 10.08 7.18 12.99
N GLY A 370 10.40 7.64 11.78
CA GLY A 370 11.59 7.25 11.01
C GLY A 370 11.45 5.91 10.31
N LYS A 371 12.29 5.67 9.31
CA LYS A 371 12.34 4.40 8.56
C LYS A 371 12.81 3.23 9.46
N VAL A 372 13.83 3.45 10.28
CA VAL A 372 14.47 2.45 11.15
C VAL A 372 14.74 3.01 12.53
N SER A 373 14.70 2.14 13.55
CA SER A 373 14.76 2.60 14.96
C SER A 373 16.09 3.24 15.37
N ILE A 374 17.22 2.87 14.79
CA ILE A 374 18.51 3.51 15.11
C ILE A 374 18.54 5.00 14.75
N TYR A 375 17.69 5.42 13.83
CA TYR A 375 17.51 6.81 13.40
C TYR A 375 16.15 7.39 13.79
N GLY A 376 15.37 6.65 14.58
CA GLY A 376 14.05 7.07 15.06
C GLY A 376 14.10 8.16 16.15
N LYS A 377 15.27 8.77 16.39
CA LYS A 377 15.43 9.95 17.22
C LYS A 377 15.67 11.15 16.32
N PRO A 378 14.90 12.23 16.44
CA PRO A 378 15.09 13.44 15.63
C PRO A 378 16.52 13.94 15.63
N GLU A 379 17.24 13.85 16.75
CA GLU A 379 18.65 14.27 16.86
C GLU A 379 19.62 13.42 16.03
N SER A 380 19.14 12.27 15.54
CA SER A 380 19.93 11.35 14.70
C SER A 380 19.60 11.43 13.21
N TYR A 381 18.56 12.17 12.82
CA TYR A 381 18.07 12.19 11.44
C TYR A 381 19.05 12.82 10.44
N ASP A 382 19.96 13.68 10.91
CA ASP A 382 21.05 14.24 10.11
C ASP A 382 22.28 13.33 9.99
N ARG A 383 22.27 12.17 10.67
CA ARG A 383 23.36 11.19 10.59
C ARG A 383 23.14 10.26 9.40
N PRO A 384 24.21 9.82 8.74
CA PRO A 384 24.10 8.86 7.65
C PRO A 384 23.47 7.54 8.08
N VAL A 385 22.38 7.14 7.42
CA VAL A 385 21.78 5.80 7.50
C VAL A 385 22.61 4.82 6.69
N SER A 386 23.00 5.25 5.51
CA SER A 386 23.89 4.54 4.60
C SER A 386 24.74 5.57 3.88
N SER A 387 25.98 5.23 3.62
CA SER A 387 26.85 6.03 2.76
C SER A 387 27.58 5.10 1.81
N THR A 388 27.55 5.45 0.54
CA THR A 388 28.41 4.89 -0.50
C THR A 388 29.49 5.91 -0.82
N ASN A 389 30.45 5.58 -1.68
CA ASN A 389 31.46 6.54 -2.13
C ASN A 389 30.86 7.77 -2.85
N THR A 390 29.61 7.71 -3.25
CA THR A 390 28.95 8.72 -4.10
C THR A 390 27.67 9.30 -3.51
N THR A 391 27.03 8.62 -2.54
CA THR A 391 25.76 9.09 -1.97
C THR A 391 25.67 8.80 -0.47
N THR A 392 25.04 9.71 0.26
CA THR A 392 24.72 9.55 1.67
C THR A 392 23.23 9.70 1.87
N VAL A 393 22.59 8.76 2.56
CA VAL A 393 21.19 8.81 2.96
C VAL A 393 21.12 9.15 4.44
N ASN A 394 20.33 10.16 4.79
CA ASN A 394 20.04 10.53 6.18
C ASN A 394 18.57 10.20 6.51
N GLY A 395 18.23 10.19 7.78
CA GLY A 395 16.84 9.96 8.21
C GLY A 395 15.84 10.95 7.63
N TRP A 396 16.27 12.20 7.41
CA TRP A 396 15.43 13.25 6.81
C TRP A 396 15.23 13.13 5.29
N ASP A 397 15.93 12.23 4.61
CA ASP A 397 15.73 11.96 3.18
C ASP A 397 14.51 11.07 2.92
N PHE A 398 13.95 10.46 3.95
CA PHE A 398 12.74 9.66 3.85
C PHE A 398 11.48 10.52 3.91
N SER A 399 10.38 10.04 3.30
CA SER A 399 9.05 10.63 3.42
C SER A 399 8.32 10.12 4.67
N ALA A 400 7.21 10.76 5.06
CA ALA A 400 6.42 10.29 6.20
C ALA A 400 5.65 8.99 5.92
N SER A 401 5.52 8.57 4.71
CA SER A 401 4.87 7.33 4.24
C SER A 401 3.58 7.58 3.46
N GLY A 402 2.73 6.52 3.40
CA GLY A 402 1.41 6.55 2.78
C GLY A 402 0.43 5.60 3.46
N LEU A 403 -0.82 5.66 3.03
CA LEU A 403 -1.91 4.80 3.48
C LEU A 403 -2.63 4.16 2.31
N ALA A 404 -3.12 2.94 2.51
CA ALA A 404 -4.09 2.32 1.64
C ALA A 404 -5.50 2.71 2.09
N ALA A 405 -6.27 3.31 1.18
CA ALA A 405 -7.67 3.61 1.35
C ALA A 405 -8.52 2.61 0.56
N VAL A 406 -9.51 2.00 1.20
CA VAL A 406 -10.25 0.86 0.66
C VAL A 406 -11.75 1.08 0.78
N TRP A 407 -12.48 1.02 -0.33
CA TRP A 407 -13.94 0.99 -0.32
C TRP A 407 -14.42 -0.46 -0.24
N ALA A 408 -14.80 -0.90 0.96
CA ALA A 408 -15.27 -2.26 1.24
C ALA A 408 -16.66 -2.26 1.86
N LYS A 409 -17.41 -3.36 1.72
CA LYS A 409 -18.74 -3.51 2.33
C LYS A 409 -18.63 -3.63 3.85
N ASP A 410 -17.66 -4.41 4.32
CA ASP A 410 -17.40 -4.65 5.72
C ASP A 410 -15.90 -4.65 6.02
N ASN A 411 -15.54 -4.38 7.27
CA ASN A 411 -14.16 -4.50 7.75
C ASN A 411 -13.85 -5.95 8.10
N THR A 412 -13.66 -6.78 7.06
CA THR A 412 -13.27 -8.20 7.17
C THR A 412 -12.15 -8.51 6.17
N ARG A 413 -11.43 -9.63 6.38
CA ARG A 413 -10.36 -10.08 5.48
C ARG A 413 -10.87 -10.27 4.07
N GLU A 414 -12.03 -10.91 3.95
CA GLU A 414 -12.66 -11.27 2.69
C GLU A 414 -13.08 -10.03 1.91
N GLU A 415 -13.75 -9.07 2.57
CA GLU A 415 -14.27 -7.86 1.91
C GLU A 415 -13.15 -6.88 1.54
N ILE A 416 -12.15 -6.70 2.41
CA ILE A 416 -10.95 -5.89 2.08
C ILE A 416 -10.21 -6.53 0.90
N PHE A 417 -9.93 -7.84 0.95
CA PHE A 417 -9.27 -8.54 -0.15
C PHE A 417 -10.07 -8.45 -1.46
N ALA A 418 -11.40 -8.59 -1.39
CA ALA A 418 -12.27 -8.45 -2.54
C ALA A 418 -12.23 -7.03 -3.12
N ALA A 419 -12.14 -5.98 -2.27
CA ALA A 419 -11.99 -4.60 -2.73
C ALA A 419 -10.65 -4.38 -3.46
N PHE A 420 -9.56 -4.95 -2.97
CA PHE A 420 -8.27 -4.96 -3.68
C PHE A 420 -8.38 -5.65 -5.05
N LYS A 421 -9.06 -6.77 -5.12
CA LYS A 421 -9.29 -7.49 -6.40
C LYS A 421 -10.18 -6.73 -7.36
N ARG A 422 -11.19 -6.00 -6.87
CA ARG A 422 -12.04 -5.09 -7.67
C ARG A 422 -11.33 -3.78 -8.00
N LYS A 423 -10.19 -3.49 -7.35
CA LYS A 423 -9.41 -2.25 -7.52
C LYS A 423 -10.14 -1.00 -7.01
N GLU A 424 -11.10 -1.16 -6.12
CA GLU A 424 -11.78 -0.07 -5.41
C GLU A 424 -10.97 0.40 -4.20
N VAL A 425 -9.71 0.70 -4.48
CA VAL A 425 -8.70 1.16 -3.53
C VAL A 425 -7.97 2.36 -4.11
N TYR A 426 -7.36 3.16 -3.25
CA TYR A 426 -6.56 4.29 -3.69
C TYR A 426 -5.43 4.61 -2.70
N ALA A 427 -4.43 5.36 -3.18
CA ALA A 427 -3.29 5.80 -2.38
C ALA A 427 -3.55 7.17 -1.77
N THR A 428 -3.07 7.37 -0.53
CA THR A 428 -2.78 8.70 -0.01
C THR A 428 -1.35 8.77 0.52
N THR A 429 -0.83 9.97 0.68
CA THR A 429 0.53 10.22 1.17
C THR A 429 0.58 10.39 2.69
N GLY A 430 -0.46 9.94 3.40
CA GLY A 430 -0.57 10.00 4.87
C GLY A 430 -1.86 10.66 5.35
N THR A 431 -2.36 11.62 4.60
CA THR A 431 -3.66 12.25 4.85
C THR A 431 -4.83 11.28 4.58
N ARG A 432 -5.94 11.47 5.29
CA ARG A 432 -7.16 10.66 5.09
C ARG A 432 -8.19 11.38 4.21
N ILE A 433 -7.75 11.92 3.07
CA ILE A 433 -8.64 12.47 2.03
C ILE A 433 -9.59 11.38 1.56
N ALA A 434 -10.91 11.58 1.74
CA ALA A 434 -11.92 10.67 1.20
C ALA A 434 -12.14 10.97 -0.28
N LEU A 435 -11.91 9.99 -1.15
CA LEU A 435 -11.99 10.15 -2.60
C LEU A 435 -12.89 9.09 -3.23
N ARG A 436 -13.90 9.52 -3.98
CA ARG A 436 -14.72 8.70 -4.86
C ARG A 436 -14.60 9.17 -6.29
N VAL A 437 -14.44 8.24 -7.21
CA VAL A 437 -14.37 8.52 -8.65
C VAL A 437 -15.18 7.47 -9.38
N TYR A 438 -16.12 7.94 -10.19
CA TYR A 438 -16.94 7.12 -11.07
C TYR A 438 -16.83 7.66 -12.48
N ALA A 439 -16.78 6.79 -13.48
CA ALA A 439 -16.82 7.18 -14.89
C ALA A 439 -18.01 6.52 -15.59
N GLY A 440 -18.63 7.23 -16.53
CA GLY A 440 -19.78 6.73 -17.27
C GLY A 440 -20.12 7.62 -18.46
N TRP A 441 -21.13 7.20 -19.22
CA TRP A 441 -21.56 7.87 -20.45
C TRP A 441 -22.80 8.77 -20.25
N ASP A 442 -23.51 8.63 -19.13
CA ASP A 442 -24.84 9.19 -18.91
C ASP A 442 -24.96 10.04 -17.64
N PHE A 443 -23.84 10.47 -17.08
CA PHE A 443 -23.83 11.43 -15.99
C PHE A 443 -24.27 12.81 -16.49
N ASP A 444 -25.07 13.49 -15.67
CA ASP A 444 -25.54 14.84 -15.93
C ASP A 444 -25.32 15.77 -14.71
N ARG A 445 -25.56 17.06 -14.86
CA ARG A 445 -25.30 18.05 -13.81
C ARG A 445 -26.04 17.79 -12.51
N SER A 446 -27.21 17.16 -12.56
CA SER A 446 -28.01 16.86 -11.37
C SER A 446 -27.38 15.73 -10.52
N ASP A 447 -26.55 14.88 -11.12
CA ASP A 447 -25.86 13.81 -10.42
C ASP A 447 -24.81 14.34 -9.43
N ARG A 448 -24.20 15.48 -9.74
CA ARG A 448 -23.26 16.17 -8.84
C ARG A 448 -23.96 16.65 -7.55
N ASP A 449 -25.21 17.01 -7.63
CA ASP A 449 -26.01 17.56 -6.52
C ASP A 449 -26.79 16.47 -5.76
N ALA A 450 -26.53 15.18 -6.10
CA ALA A 450 -27.19 14.04 -5.46
C ALA A 450 -26.73 13.88 -4.02
N LYS A 451 -27.65 13.54 -3.10
CA LYS A 451 -27.32 13.24 -1.70
C LYS A 451 -26.44 11.99 -1.55
N GLU A 452 -26.67 11.02 -2.43
CA GLU A 452 -26.03 9.71 -2.41
C GLU A 452 -25.15 9.53 -3.67
N ILE A 453 -24.00 10.21 -3.71
CA ILE A 453 -23.06 10.19 -4.85
C ILE A 453 -22.68 8.75 -5.22
N ALA A 454 -22.43 7.88 -4.23
CA ALA A 454 -22.06 6.49 -4.47
C ALA A 454 -23.18 5.71 -5.19
N ALA A 455 -24.42 5.84 -4.74
CA ALA A 455 -25.56 5.17 -5.37
C ALA A 455 -25.77 5.61 -6.83
N VAL A 456 -25.58 6.89 -7.12
CA VAL A 456 -25.62 7.41 -8.49
C VAL A 456 -24.44 6.88 -9.30
N GLY A 457 -23.24 6.92 -8.72
CA GLY A 457 -22.00 6.47 -9.35
C GLY A 457 -22.08 5.02 -9.82
N TYR A 458 -22.47 4.10 -8.95
CA TYR A 458 -22.63 2.68 -9.30
C TYR A 458 -23.78 2.40 -10.27
N ARG A 459 -24.87 3.20 -10.23
CA ARG A 459 -26.00 3.01 -11.14
C ARG A 459 -25.71 3.47 -12.57
N LYS A 460 -25.00 4.60 -12.75
CA LYS A 460 -24.78 5.25 -14.05
C LYS A 460 -23.38 5.02 -14.63
N GLY A 461 -22.45 4.48 -13.82
CA GLY A 461 -21.07 4.33 -14.21
C GLY A 461 -20.38 3.18 -13.51
N ILE A 462 -19.06 3.21 -13.59
CA ILE A 462 -18.14 2.27 -12.95
C ILE A 462 -17.26 3.01 -11.95
N PRO A 463 -16.87 2.39 -10.82
CA PRO A 463 -15.96 3.01 -9.87
C PRO A 463 -14.51 3.03 -10.38
N MET A 464 -13.64 3.75 -9.64
CA MET A 464 -12.18 3.67 -9.84
C MET A 464 -11.71 2.21 -9.92
N GLY A 465 -10.67 1.96 -10.73
CA GLY A 465 -10.15 0.62 -10.99
C GLY A 465 -10.89 -0.16 -12.08
N GLY A 466 -12.05 0.32 -12.53
CA GLY A 466 -12.92 -0.34 -13.49
C GLY A 466 -12.58 -0.07 -14.96
N ASP A 467 -13.33 -0.76 -15.84
CA ASP A 467 -13.21 -0.65 -17.30
C ASP A 467 -14.48 -0.02 -17.87
N LEU A 468 -14.34 1.09 -18.60
CA LEU A 468 -15.43 1.67 -19.38
C LEU A 468 -15.76 0.75 -20.57
N SER A 469 -17.05 0.58 -20.82
CA SER A 469 -17.53 -0.05 -22.05
C SER A 469 -17.18 0.79 -23.28
N ALA A 470 -17.32 0.21 -24.47
CA ALA A 470 -17.17 0.94 -25.74
C ALA A 470 -18.03 2.21 -25.75
N ALA A 471 -17.48 3.29 -26.29
CA ALA A 471 -18.13 4.59 -26.29
C ALA A 471 -19.40 4.59 -27.15
N PRO A 472 -20.54 5.07 -26.65
CA PRO A 472 -21.69 5.38 -27.50
C PRO A 472 -21.33 6.49 -28.49
N GLU A 473 -21.96 6.45 -29.67
CA GLU A 473 -21.70 7.43 -30.72
C GLU A 473 -21.88 8.88 -30.22
N GLY A 474 -20.87 9.71 -30.46
CA GLY A 474 -20.87 11.13 -30.09
C GLY A 474 -20.76 11.44 -28.60
N LYS A 475 -20.50 10.43 -27.72
CA LYS A 475 -20.32 10.66 -26.29
C LYS A 475 -18.85 10.66 -25.88
N SER A 476 -18.51 11.52 -24.94
CA SER A 476 -17.26 11.49 -24.19
C SER A 476 -17.49 10.94 -22.78
N PRO A 477 -16.52 10.26 -22.16
CA PRO A 477 -16.67 9.79 -20.79
C PRO A 477 -16.77 10.97 -19.83
N SER A 478 -17.69 10.86 -18.90
CA SER A 478 -17.88 11.82 -17.82
C SER A 478 -17.46 11.20 -16.50
N PHE A 479 -16.81 11.98 -15.66
CA PHE A 479 -16.27 11.56 -14.38
C PHE A 479 -17.00 12.31 -13.25
N LEU A 480 -17.73 11.57 -12.42
CA LEU A 480 -18.31 12.07 -11.18
C LEU A 480 -17.27 11.87 -10.06
N ILE A 481 -16.79 12.98 -9.52
CA ILE A 481 -15.69 12.99 -8.55
C ILE A 481 -16.16 13.67 -7.27
N GLN A 482 -15.94 13.02 -6.14
CA GLN A 482 -16.09 13.60 -4.80
C GLN A 482 -14.79 13.45 -4.05
N ALA A 483 -14.24 14.56 -3.57
CA ALA A 483 -13.06 14.62 -2.72
C ALA A 483 -13.38 15.45 -1.48
N VAL A 484 -13.24 14.85 -0.29
CA VAL A 484 -13.45 15.50 1.00
C VAL A 484 -12.12 15.50 1.73
N ARG A 485 -11.73 16.66 2.27
CA ARG A 485 -10.49 16.76 3.04
C ARG A 485 -10.49 15.85 4.25
N ASP A 486 -9.31 15.54 4.74
CA ASP A 486 -9.15 14.97 6.07
C ASP A 486 -9.67 15.96 7.12
N PRO A 487 -10.61 15.57 8.01
CA PRO A 487 -11.11 16.49 9.05
C PRO A 487 -10.03 17.07 9.96
N GLU A 488 -8.94 16.34 10.17
CA GLU A 488 -7.79 16.75 10.99
C GLU A 488 -6.63 17.31 10.15
N GLY A 489 -6.72 17.23 8.81
CA GLY A 489 -5.71 17.66 7.85
C GLY A 489 -5.94 19.04 7.25
N ALA A 490 -5.23 19.30 6.19
CA ALA A 490 -5.29 20.56 5.45
C ALA A 490 -6.50 20.60 4.51
N LYS A 491 -6.89 21.80 4.08
CA LYS A 491 -7.88 22.01 3.04
C LYS A 491 -7.35 21.63 1.67
N LEU A 492 -8.25 21.29 0.75
CA LEU A 492 -7.92 20.89 -0.60
C LEU A 492 -7.55 22.09 -1.47
N ASP A 493 -6.43 21.99 -2.17
CA ASP A 493 -5.98 22.95 -3.17
C ASP A 493 -6.73 22.77 -4.47
N ARG A 494 -6.71 21.57 -5.03
CA ARG A 494 -7.26 21.26 -6.35
C ARG A 494 -7.50 19.78 -6.57
N VAL A 495 -8.30 19.51 -7.62
CA VAL A 495 -8.49 18.20 -8.21
C VAL A 495 -7.93 18.20 -9.62
N GLN A 496 -7.14 17.19 -9.95
CA GLN A 496 -6.59 16.96 -11.28
C GLN A 496 -7.06 15.62 -11.83
N VAL A 497 -7.25 15.54 -13.15
CA VAL A 497 -7.40 14.28 -13.88
C VAL A 497 -6.14 14.08 -14.71
N VAL A 498 -5.47 12.95 -14.51
CA VAL A 498 -4.35 12.52 -15.33
C VAL A 498 -4.88 11.52 -16.36
N LYS A 499 -4.71 11.85 -17.64
CA LYS A 499 -5.08 11.02 -18.77
C LYS A 499 -3.81 10.48 -19.42
N GLY A 500 -3.74 9.16 -19.61
CA GLY A 500 -2.77 8.55 -20.52
C GLY A 500 -3.49 7.94 -21.72
N TYR A 501 -2.94 8.04 -22.91
CA TYR A 501 -3.57 7.53 -24.12
C TYR A 501 -2.56 7.19 -25.22
N LEU A 502 -2.99 6.42 -26.22
CA LEU A 502 -2.23 6.21 -27.44
C LEU A 502 -2.71 7.20 -28.52
N ASP A 503 -1.78 7.99 -29.06
CA ASP A 503 -2.09 8.87 -30.20
C ASP A 503 -2.32 8.07 -31.49
N GLU A 504 -2.71 8.74 -32.58
CA GLU A 504 -3.01 8.13 -33.87
C GLU A 504 -1.81 7.35 -34.48
N SER A 505 -0.59 7.66 -34.05
CA SER A 505 0.62 6.91 -34.44
C SER A 505 0.90 5.71 -33.52
N GLY A 506 0.09 5.45 -32.50
CA GLY A 506 0.29 4.42 -31.51
C GLY A 506 1.31 4.79 -30.41
N LYS A 507 1.73 6.06 -30.36
CA LYS A 507 2.66 6.53 -29.35
C LYS A 507 1.90 6.92 -28.07
N ALA A 508 2.40 6.48 -26.91
CA ALA A 508 1.86 6.83 -25.63
C ALA A 508 2.07 8.32 -25.30
N ARG A 509 1.02 8.96 -24.79
CA ARG A 509 0.95 10.38 -24.40
C ARG A 509 0.27 10.51 -23.06
N GLU A 510 0.51 11.63 -22.39
CA GLU A 510 -0.19 12.00 -21.16
C GLU A 510 -0.61 13.47 -21.18
N ASP A 511 -1.74 13.75 -20.55
CA ASP A 511 -2.21 15.09 -20.26
C ASP A 511 -2.67 15.18 -18.80
N VAL A 512 -2.44 16.32 -18.14
CA VAL A 512 -2.88 16.61 -16.79
C VAL A 512 -3.84 17.80 -16.82
N TYR A 513 -5.09 17.56 -16.45
CA TYR A 513 -6.14 18.57 -16.42
C TYR A 513 -6.39 19.02 -14.97
N ASN A 514 -6.31 20.33 -14.69
CA ASN A 514 -6.92 20.87 -13.48
C ASN A 514 -8.44 20.92 -13.71
N VAL A 515 -9.23 20.18 -12.93
CA VAL A 515 -10.68 20.07 -13.13
C VAL A 515 -11.48 20.81 -12.06
N ALA A 516 -10.87 21.09 -10.91
CA ALA A 516 -11.36 21.99 -9.88
C ALA A 516 -10.19 22.62 -9.14
N VAL A 517 -10.37 23.86 -8.69
CA VAL A 517 -9.40 24.59 -7.86
C VAL A 517 -10.15 25.32 -6.75
N SER A 518 -9.49 25.61 -5.63
CA SER A 518 -10.12 26.32 -4.53
C SER A 518 -10.64 27.72 -4.95
N SER A 519 -11.69 28.20 -4.30
CA SER A 519 -12.56 29.31 -4.75
C SER A 519 -11.86 30.65 -4.92
N GLU A 520 -10.70 30.85 -4.32
CA GLU A 520 -9.87 32.07 -4.47
C GLU A 520 -9.22 32.18 -5.86
N ARG A 521 -9.25 31.09 -6.65
CA ARG A 521 -8.56 31.00 -7.96
C ARG A 521 -9.52 30.56 -9.06
N GLN A 522 -9.08 30.76 -10.27
CA GLN A 522 -9.82 30.35 -11.48
C GLN A 522 -8.87 29.66 -12.46
N LEU A 523 -9.42 28.80 -13.28
CA LEU A 523 -8.75 28.23 -14.42
C LEU A 523 -8.76 29.21 -15.59
N ASP A 524 -7.62 29.42 -16.21
CA ASP A 524 -7.54 30.14 -17.48
C ASP A 524 -8.07 29.30 -18.65
N LYS A 525 -8.03 29.85 -19.88
CA LYS A 525 -8.49 29.17 -21.09
C LYS A 525 -7.67 27.93 -21.44
N GLN A 526 -6.49 27.79 -20.89
CA GLN A 526 -5.58 26.67 -21.05
C GLN A 526 -5.67 25.66 -19.89
N GLY A 527 -6.64 25.83 -18.97
CA GLY A 527 -6.82 24.97 -17.80
C GLY A 527 -5.72 25.15 -16.73
N LYS A 528 -4.96 26.25 -16.78
CA LYS A 528 -3.92 26.56 -15.79
C LYS A 528 -4.46 27.50 -14.72
N THR A 529 -3.81 27.48 -13.56
CA THR A 529 -4.15 28.38 -12.43
C THR A 529 -2.89 28.83 -11.71
N SER A 530 -2.99 29.89 -10.91
CA SER A 530 -1.92 30.30 -10.00
C SER A 530 -1.70 29.25 -8.91
N LYS A 531 -0.52 29.28 -8.30
CA LYS A 531 -0.25 28.49 -7.09
C LYS A 531 -1.19 28.94 -5.97
N VAL A 532 -1.60 28.00 -5.12
CA VAL A 532 -2.33 28.32 -3.89
C VAL A 532 -1.41 29.10 -2.94
N ALA A 533 -1.99 29.98 -2.14
CA ALA A 533 -1.23 30.70 -1.13
C ALA A 533 -0.63 29.72 -0.11
N ASN A 534 0.66 29.88 0.18
CA ASN A 534 1.33 29.12 1.22
C ASN A 534 1.10 29.79 2.57
N THR A 535 0.37 29.11 3.47
CA THR A 535 0.03 29.62 4.81
C THR A 535 0.93 29.06 5.89
N VAL A 536 2.02 28.38 5.51
CA VAL A 536 2.98 27.78 6.46
C VAL A 536 3.83 28.87 7.12
N ASP A 537 3.82 28.87 8.44
CA ASP A 537 4.78 29.61 9.28
C ASP A 537 6.02 28.74 9.49
N ILE A 538 7.08 29.06 8.76
CA ILE A 538 8.35 28.32 8.81
C ILE A 538 8.99 28.37 10.22
N ALA A 539 8.83 29.49 10.95
CA ALA A 539 9.42 29.63 12.26
C ALA A 539 8.74 28.80 13.35
N GLN A 540 7.46 28.49 13.15
CA GLN A 540 6.65 27.72 14.10
C GLN A 540 6.36 26.31 13.60
N ALA A 541 6.74 25.95 12.37
CA ALA A 541 6.35 24.72 11.68
C ALA A 541 4.83 24.47 11.78
N SER A 542 4.04 25.50 11.53
CA SER A 542 2.57 25.46 11.61
C SER A 542 1.94 26.03 10.34
N TYR A 543 0.66 25.84 10.14
CA TYR A 543 -0.06 26.37 8.98
C TYR A 543 -1.48 26.79 9.36
N GLN A 544 -2.14 27.52 8.48
CA GLN A 544 -3.53 27.96 8.65
C GLN A 544 -4.40 27.42 7.51
N ASN A 545 -5.55 26.84 7.86
CA ASN A 545 -6.60 26.46 6.91
C ASN A 545 -7.45 27.66 6.43
N SER A 546 -6.78 28.78 6.10
CA SER A 546 -7.44 30.04 5.69
C SER A 546 -7.71 30.10 4.18
N VAL A 547 -7.12 29.21 3.40
CA VAL A 547 -7.34 29.02 1.96
C VAL A 547 -7.67 27.56 1.68
N GLY A 548 -8.11 27.25 0.47
CA GLY A 548 -8.51 25.88 0.09
C GLY A 548 -9.98 25.58 0.38
N GLU A 549 -10.44 24.41 -0.05
CA GLU A 549 -11.82 23.92 0.09
C GLU A 549 -11.90 22.72 1.03
N ASP A 550 -13.04 22.57 1.70
CA ASP A 550 -13.30 21.40 2.54
C ASP A 550 -13.73 20.19 1.70
N GLU A 551 -14.38 20.45 0.54
CA GLU A 551 -14.92 19.43 -0.35
C GLU A 551 -14.94 19.92 -1.80
N PHE A 552 -14.68 19.01 -2.72
CA PHE A 552 -14.99 19.17 -4.14
C PHE A 552 -15.98 18.07 -4.57
N VAL A 553 -17.11 18.48 -5.15
CA VAL A 553 -18.03 17.59 -5.88
C VAL A 553 -18.16 18.13 -7.29
N LEU A 554 -17.77 17.36 -8.28
CA LEU A 554 -17.73 17.83 -9.66
C LEU A 554 -18.07 16.74 -10.67
N LEU A 555 -18.53 17.19 -11.82
CA LEU A 555 -18.70 16.38 -13.02
C LEU A 555 -17.80 16.98 -14.10
N TRP A 556 -16.84 16.20 -14.56
CA TRP A 556 -15.94 16.57 -15.63
C TRP A 556 -16.06 15.59 -16.79
N SER A 557 -16.03 16.09 -18.03
CA SER A 557 -16.01 15.26 -19.23
C SER A 557 -14.72 15.53 -20.01
N ASP A 558 -14.11 14.49 -20.54
CA ASP A 558 -12.87 14.61 -21.31
C ASP A 558 -13.11 15.44 -22.59
N PRO A 559 -12.55 16.66 -22.71
CA PRO A 559 -12.73 17.52 -23.86
C PRO A 559 -12.01 17.03 -25.12
N ASP A 560 -10.98 16.19 -24.94
CA ASP A 560 -10.07 15.69 -25.98
C ASP A 560 -10.26 14.18 -26.19
N PHE A 561 -11.43 13.64 -25.85
CA PHE A 561 -11.72 12.23 -26.01
C PHE A 561 -11.85 11.84 -27.49
N LYS A 562 -11.24 10.72 -27.85
CA LYS A 562 -11.40 10.08 -29.16
C LYS A 562 -11.77 8.61 -28.94
N ALA A 563 -12.90 8.21 -29.49
CA ALA A 563 -13.48 6.88 -29.26
C ALA A 563 -12.60 5.72 -29.77
N GLU A 564 -11.72 6.00 -30.72
CA GLU A 564 -10.76 5.03 -31.28
C GLU A 564 -9.46 4.91 -30.49
N GLN A 565 -9.24 5.75 -29.46
CA GLN A 565 -8.00 5.77 -28.70
C GLN A 565 -8.14 5.02 -27.37
N ARG A 566 -7.23 4.08 -27.12
CA ARG A 566 -7.07 3.48 -25.77
C ARG A 566 -6.59 4.53 -24.80
N ALA A 567 -7.20 4.56 -23.61
CA ALA A 567 -6.85 5.52 -22.56
C ALA A 567 -7.00 4.94 -21.16
N PHE A 568 -6.34 5.59 -20.20
CA PHE A 568 -6.66 5.47 -18.78
C PHE A 568 -6.81 6.87 -18.19
N TYR A 569 -7.54 6.92 -17.07
CA TYR A 569 -7.74 8.14 -16.29
C TYR A 569 -7.61 7.83 -14.80
N TYR A 570 -6.85 8.65 -14.08
CA TYR A 570 -6.93 8.64 -12.62
C TYR A 570 -6.99 10.07 -12.07
N VAL A 571 -7.52 10.19 -10.87
CA VAL A 571 -7.70 11.48 -10.19
C VAL A 571 -6.57 11.66 -9.19
N ARG A 572 -5.97 12.86 -9.19
CA ARG A 572 -5.05 13.33 -8.16
C ARG A 572 -5.67 14.51 -7.43
N VAL A 573 -5.76 14.41 -6.11
CA VAL A 573 -6.25 15.49 -5.24
C VAL A 573 -5.09 15.99 -4.41
N LEU A 574 -4.90 17.32 -4.35
CA LEU A 574 -3.82 17.94 -3.58
C LEU A 574 -4.41 18.78 -2.45
N GLU A 575 -3.77 18.72 -1.28
CA GLU A 575 -3.99 19.67 -0.19
C GLU A 575 -3.21 20.96 -0.41
N ILE A 576 -3.53 22.01 0.35
CA ILE A 576 -2.68 23.20 0.46
C ILE A 576 -1.35 22.84 1.14
N PRO A 577 -0.27 23.63 0.97
CA PRO A 577 1.01 23.34 1.61
C PRO A 577 0.91 23.26 3.13
N THR A 578 1.55 22.24 3.71
CA THR A 578 1.72 22.01 5.15
C THR A 578 3.20 21.86 5.51
N PRO A 579 3.63 22.00 6.78
CA PRO A 579 4.99 21.71 7.18
C PRO A 579 5.36 20.25 6.94
N ARG A 580 6.53 19.98 6.35
CA ARG A 580 7.10 18.64 6.28
C ARG A 580 7.72 18.25 7.63
N HIS A 581 7.73 16.96 7.99
CA HIS A 581 8.29 16.45 9.25
C HIS A 581 9.69 17.02 9.56
N THR A 582 10.52 17.17 8.53
CA THR A 582 11.88 17.73 8.68
C THR A 582 11.90 19.17 9.18
N LEU A 583 10.91 19.98 8.80
CA LEU A 583 10.76 21.33 9.34
C LEU A 583 10.29 21.29 10.79
N MET A 584 9.32 20.40 11.11
CA MET A 584 8.83 20.22 12.47
C MET A 584 9.96 19.80 13.42
N ASP A 585 10.77 18.82 13.01
CA ASP A 585 11.94 18.37 13.76
C ASP A 585 12.99 19.47 13.94
N ALA A 586 13.32 20.19 12.87
CA ALA A 586 14.30 21.27 12.92
C ALA A 586 13.88 22.36 13.91
N VAL A 587 12.61 22.79 13.85
CA VAL A 587 12.05 23.80 14.78
C VAL A 587 12.05 23.27 16.21
N ALA A 588 11.59 22.03 16.44
CA ALA A 588 11.55 21.41 17.77
C ALA A 588 12.94 21.29 18.41
N MET A 589 13.98 21.09 17.58
CA MET A 589 15.37 21.00 18.04
C MET A 589 16.11 22.34 18.09
N GLY A 590 15.49 23.43 17.64
CA GLY A 590 16.15 24.73 17.50
C GLY A 590 17.32 24.70 16.49
N LYS A 591 17.20 23.93 15.42
CA LYS A 591 18.17 23.79 14.33
C LYS A 591 17.68 24.49 13.06
N ASP A 592 18.61 24.87 12.20
CA ASP A 592 18.28 25.32 10.85
C ASP A 592 17.79 24.14 10.00
N HIS A 593 16.71 24.34 9.26
CA HIS A 593 16.21 23.36 8.30
C HIS A 593 17.18 23.24 7.10
N PRO A 594 17.57 22.03 6.65
CA PRO A 594 18.50 21.87 5.54
C PRO A 594 17.92 22.41 4.22
N GLN A 595 18.66 23.31 3.56
CA GLN A 595 18.22 23.95 2.29
C GLN A 595 18.00 22.96 1.14
N ARG A 596 18.62 21.76 1.20
CA ARG A 596 18.46 20.71 0.19
C ARG A 596 17.11 19.98 0.25
N LEU A 597 16.37 20.13 1.34
CA LEU A 597 15.07 19.49 1.56
C LEU A 597 13.95 20.51 1.47
N ALA A 598 12.78 20.06 1.00
CA ALA A 598 11.58 20.88 1.06
C ALA A 598 11.15 21.08 2.52
N SER A 599 10.84 22.33 2.90
CA SER A 599 10.30 22.66 4.22
C SER A 599 8.78 22.44 4.30
N THR A 600 8.11 22.37 3.15
CA THR A 600 6.67 22.17 3.04
C THR A 600 6.34 21.05 2.09
N ILE A 601 5.19 20.41 2.31
CA ILE A 601 4.66 19.33 1.48
C ILE A 601 3.22 19.65 1.09
N GLN A 602 2.77 19.21 -0.09
CA GLN A 602 1.36 19.17 -0.46
C GLN A 602 0.92 17.71 -0.49
N GLU A 603 0.33 17.27 0.61
CA GLU A 603 -0.22 15.93 0.72
C GLU A 603 -1.25 15.67 -0.37
N ARG A 604 -1.42 14.41 -0.75
CA ARG A 604 -2.24 14.07 -1.90
C ARG A 604 -2.87 12.69 -1.83
N ALA A 605 -3.87 12.50 -2.69
CA ALA A 605 -4.48 11.21 -2.97
C ALA A 605 -4.40 10.90 -4.46
N TYR A 606 -4.24 9.60 -4.81
CA TYR A 606 -4.23 9.09 -6.18
C TYR A 606 -5.28 7.99 -6.31
N SER A 607 -6.34 8.20 -7.11
CA SER A 607 -7.31 7.13 -7.37
C SER A 607 -6.70 6.00 -8.20
N SER A 608 -7.25 4.81 -8.09
CA SER A 608 -6.98 3.75 -9.06
C SER A 608 -7.47 4.13 -10.45
N PRO A 609 -6.71 3.79 -11.53
CA PRO A 609 -7.06 4.17 -12.88
C PRO A 609 -8.37 3.53 -13.37
N ILE A 610 -9.16 4.32 -14.11
CA ILE A 610 -10.29 3.83 -14.92
C ILE A 610 -9.79 3.71 -16.35
N TRP A 611 -10.09 2.59 -17.00
CA TRP A 611 -9.57 2.24 -18.31
C TRP A 611 -10.64 2.35 -19.39
N TYR A 612 -10.22 2.75 -20.56
CA TYR A 612 -11.04 2.77 -21.77
C TYR A 612 -10.35 2.01 -22.90
N THR A 613 -11.07 1.04 -23.45
CA THR A 613 -10.65 0.27 -24.65
C THR A 613 -11.74 0.43 -25.72
N PRO A 614 -11.38 0.89 -26.93
CA PRO A 614 -12.30 1.04 -28.05
C PRO A 614 -13.07 -0.20 -28.43
#